data_da9564e7b1e9d1fbfb01ef47996d1e5c
#
_entry.id   da9564e7b1e9d1fbfb01ef47996d1e5c
#
_cell.length_a   1.000
_cell.length_b   1.000
_cell.length_c   1.000
_cell.angle_alpha   90.00
_cell.angle_beta   90.00
_cell.angle_gamma   90.00
#
_symmetry.space_group_name_H-M   'P 1'
#
loop_
_entity.id
_entity.type
_entity.pdbx_description
1 polymer ?
#
loop_
_entity_poly.entity_id
_entity_poly.type
_entity_poly.pdbx_seq_one_letter_code
_entity_poly.pdbx_strand_id
1 'polypeptide(L)'
;MRATKLEFRLRFLLMVILVALGFWSPWIEAWGIGQRIPALEWLALELSRTGLLPFTLAAPAVIGLASLLALGGALLRVSGTAYLGAQTMLDRQMQGHRVVASGPYRFVRNPLYLGTLFMMVAMGFAMPPTGAVFTLVLVSVLLVRLILAEEAHLTAQLGETYQAYLRAVPRLLPRLRTSVEASGEKAHWVRAVLNELAPIGVFIALSCFSWTYNNETILRAILVSFGASLVMRALVKESKIGQATAQ
;
A
#
# COMPACT_ATOMS: atom_id res chain seq x y z
N MET A 1 -16.05 -7.90 -12.89
CA MET A 1 -14.72 -8.53 -12.57
C MET A 1 -14.41 -8.37 -11.07
N ARG A 2 -15.07 -9.11 -10.19
CA ARG A 2 -14.84 -9.07 -8.74
C ARG A 2 -13.80 -10.12 -8.34
N ALA A 3 -13.06 -9.89 -7.25
CA ALA A 3 -12.16 -10.89 -6.72
C ALA A 3 -12.94 -12.10 -6.18
N THR A 4 -12.37 -13.30 -6.35
CA THR A 4 -12.89 -14.53 -5.77
C THR A 4 -12.61 -14.59 -4.28
N LYS A 5 -13.29 -15.48 -3.54
CA LYS A 5 -13.02 -15.70 -2.11
C LYS A 5 -11.56 -16.14 -1.87
N LEU A 6 -10.99 -16.91 -2.80
CA LEU A 6 -9.60 -17.37 -2.73
C LEU A 6 -8.62 -16.20 -2.92
N GLU A 7 -8.80 -15.36 -3.95
CA GLU A 7 -7.99 -14.16 -4.18
C GLU A 7 -8.03 -13.22 -2.97
N PHE A 8 -9.21 -13.03 -2.39
CA PHE A 8 -9.37 -12.22 -1.19
C PHE A 8 -8.63 -12.79 0.02
N ARG A 9 -8.68 -14.11 0.21
CA ARG A 9 -7.95 -14.82 1.29
C ARG A 9 -6.44 -14.76 1.10
N LEU A 10 -5.97 -14.93 -0.14
CA LEU A 10 -4.55 -14.99 -0.48
C LEU A 10 -3.96 -13.65 -0.92
N ARG A 11 -4.72 -12.53 -0.83
CA ARG A 11 -4.32 -11.22 -1.37
C ARG A 11 -2.93 -10.75 -0.94
N PHE A 12 -2.56 -10.98 0.33
CA PHE A 12 -1.25 -10.61 0.84
C PHE A 12 -0.15 -11.45 0.18
N LEU A 13 -0.34 -12.77 0.11
CA LEU A 13 0.60 -13.68 -0.55
C LEU A 13 0.75 -13.33 -2.04
N LEU A 14 -0.36 -13.07 -2.73
CA LEU A 14 -0.33 -12.66 -4.14
C LEU A 14 0.46 -11.35 -4.33
N MET A 15 0.25 -10.35 -3.47
CA MET A 15 1.03 -9.11 -3.53
C MET A 15 2.53 -9.35 -3.30
N VAL A 16 2.89 -10.19 -2.32
CA VAL A 16 4.30 -10.54 -2.05
C VAL A 16 4.93 -11.25 -3.25
N ILE A 17 4.22 -12.21 -3.86
CA ILE A 17 4.70 -12.90 -5.06
C ILE A 17 4.90 -11.92 -6.23
N LEU A 18 3.92 -11.05 -6.50
CA LEU A 18 4.02 -10.08 -7.58
C LEU A 18 5.20 -9.10 -7.39
N VAL A 19 5.43 -8.65 -6.15
CA VAL A 19 6.57 -7.80 -5.80
C VAL A 19 7.88 -8.56 -5.97
N ALA A 20 7.97 -9.80 -5.48
CA ALA A 20 9.17 -10.63 -5.63
C ALA A 20 9.51 -10.87 -7.11
N LEU A 21 8.51 -11.20 -7.93
CA LEU A 21 8.66 -11.36 -9.38
C LEU A 21 9.11 -10.05 -10.06
N GLY A 22 8.63 -8.90 -9.59
CA GLY A 22 9.05 -7.60 -10.07
C GLY A 22 10.51 -7.30 -9.81
N PHE A 23 11.01 -7.61 -8.60
CA PHE A 23 12.43 -7.50 -8.28
C PHE A 23 13.29 -8.52 -9.04
N TRP A 24 12.73 -9.68 -9.34
CA TRP A 24 13.43 -10.74 -10.08
C TRP A 24 13.18 -10.68 -11.60
N SER A 25 12.79 -9.53 -12.13
CA SER A 25 12.46 -9.39 -13.55
C SER A 25 13.60 -9.64 -14.57
N PRO A 26 14.89 -9.96 -14.22
CA PRO A 26 15.87 -10.43 -15.19
C PRO A 26 15.41 -11.59 -16.09
N TRP A 27 14.36 -12.31 -15.73
CA TRP A 27 13.75 -13.32 -16.62
C TRP A 27 13.26 -12.75 -17.97
N ILE A 28 12.98 -11.43 -18.02
CA ILE A 28 12.58 -10.73 -19.26
C ILE A 28 13.82 -10.40 -20.13
N GLU A 29 15.02 -10.38 -19.59
CA GLU A 29 16.26 -10.17 -20.37
C GLU A 29 16.46 -11.22 -21.47
N ALA A 30 15.98 -12.44 -21.26
CA ALA A 30 16.02 -13.50 -22.27
C ALA A 30 15.30 -13.10 -23.57
N TRP A 31 14.42 -12.09 -23.52
CA TRP A 31 13.71 -11.54 -24.68
C TRP A 31 14.32 -10.22 -25.16
N GLY A 32 15.48 -9.82 -24.65
CA GLY A 32 16.11 -8.54 -24.97
C GLY A 32 15.38 -7.31 -24.43
N ILE A 33 14.45 -7.52 -23.49
CA ILE A 33 13.63 -6.46 -22.89
C ILE A 33 14.03 -6.34 -21.42
N GLY A 34 14.69 -5.28 -21.06
CA GLY A 34 14.96 -4.97 -19.66
C GLY A 34 16.40 -4.59 -19.40
N GLN A 35 16.55 -3.77 -18.40
CA GLN A 35 17.85 -3.34 -17.90
C GLN A 35 17.98 -3.79 -16.44
N ARG A 36 19.19 -4.16 -16.03
CA ARG A 36 19.48 -4.60 -14.65
C ARG A 36 19.48 -3.47 -13.65
N ILE A 37 19.57 -2.21 -14.13
CA ILE A 37 19.59 -1.05 -13.28
C ILE A 37 18.20 -0.77 -12.70
N PRO A 38 18.10 -0.20 -11.48
CA PRO A 38 16.83 0.20 -10.89
C PRO A 38 16.13 1.27 -11.73
N ALA A 39 14.80 1.28 -11.71
CA ALA A 39 14.02 2.29 -12.38
C ALA A 39 14.36 3.72 -11.91
N LEU A 40 14.76 3.89 -10.65
CA LEU A 40 15.22 5.19 -10.13
C LEU A 40 16.48 5.70 -10.85
N GLU A 41 17.47 4.82 -11.05
CA GLU A 41 18.72 5.16 -11.75
C GLU A 41 18.46 5.35 -13.24
N TRP A 42 17.72 4.42 -13.85
CA TRP A 42 17.33 4.52 -15.25
C TRP A 42 16.63 5.85 -15.56
N LEU A 43 15.65 6.24 -14.72
CA LEU A 43 14.91 7.48 -14.92
C LEU A 43 15.79 8.72 -14.73
N ALA A 44 16.70 8.72 -13.73
CA ALA A 44 17.64 9.80 -13.53
C ALA A 44 18.61 9.96 -14.72
N LEU A 45 19.07 8.85 -15.30
CA LEU A 45 19.91 8.83 -16.50
C LEU A 45 19.14 9.38 -17.71
N GLU A 46 17.89 8.96 -17.94
CA GLU A 46 17.09 9.44 -19.06
C GLU A 46 16.76 10.94 -18.93
N LEU A 47 16.43 11.43 -17.73
CA LEU A 47 16.24 12.87 -17.49
C LEU A 47 17.51 13.68 -17.79
N SER A 48 18.69 13.11 -17.52
CA SER A 48 19.97 13.75 -17.83
C SER A 48 20.29 13.69 -19.33
N ARG A 49 20.04 12.56 -20.00
CA ARG A 49 20.27 12.39 -21.45
C ARG A 49 19.39 13.28 -22.30
N THR A 50 18.16 13.51 -21.88
CA THR A 50 17.24 14.44 -22.59
C THR A 50 17.56 15.91 -22.35
N GLY A 51 18.53 16.22 -21.47
CA GLY A 51 18.91 17.59 -21.12
C GLY A 51 17.90 18.32 -20.23
N LEU A 52 16.87 17.63 -19.73
CA LEU A 52 15.86 18.22 -18.84
C LEU A 52 16.47 18.63 -17.49
N LEU A 53 17.32 17.77 -16.93
CA LEU A 53 18.02 18.03 -15.66
C LEU A 53 19.43 17.41 -15.72
N PRO A 54 20.46 18.08 -15.17
CA PRO A 54 21.75 17.44 -14.98
C PRO A 54 21.60 16.26 -14.00
N PHE A 55 22.39 15.19 -14.14
CA PHE A 55 22.31 14.00 -13.31
C PHE A 55 22.39 14.30 -11.80
N THR A 56 23.18 15.29 -11.43
CA THR A 56 23.32 15.76 -10.04
C THR A 56 22.03 16.29 -9.42
N LEU A 57 21.07 16.72 -10.23
CA LEU A 57 19.73 17.12 -9.80
C LEU A 57 18.67 16.05 -10.09
N ALA A 58 18.80 15.31 -11.20
CA ALA A 58 17.84 14.28 -11.60
C ALA A 58 17.78 13.14 -10.57
N ALA A 59 18.94 12.67 -10.10
CA ALA A 59 19.00 11.57 -9.14
C ALA A 59 18.34 11.92 -7.80
N PRO A 60 18.68 13.06 -7.11
CA PRO A 60 17.96 13.45 -5.89
C PRO A 60 16.46 13.69 -6.11
N ALA A 61 16.07 14.24 -7.26
CA ALA A 61 14.66 14.49 -7.57
C ALA A 61 13.86 13.17 -7.66
N VAL A 62 14.39 12.16 -8.34
CA VAL A 62 13.74 10.85 -8.47
C VAL A 62 13.69 10.12 -7.11
N ILE A 63 14.77 10.15 -6.32
CA ILE A 63 14.80 9.59 -4.96
C ILE A 63 13.78 10.32 -4.08
N GLY A 64 13.74 11.64 -4.14
CA GLY A 64 12.77 12.45 -3.41
C GLY A 64 11.32 12.11 -3.78
N LEU A 65 11.02 11.93 -5.06
CA LEU A 65 9.70 11.51 -5.54
C LEU A 65 9.32 10.13 -5.00
N ALA A 66 10.21 9.14 -5.08
CA ALA A 66 9.98 7.80 -4.55
C ALA A 66 9.71 7.84 -3.03
N SER A 67 10.51 8.63 -2.29
CA SER A 67 10.37 8.80 -0.85
C SER A 67 9.05 9.50 -0.47
N LEU A 68 8.63 10.53 -1.21
CA LEU A 68 7.35 11.23 -1.00
C LEU A 68 6.15 10.32 -1.28
N LEU A 69 6.21 9.49 -2.33
CA LEU A 69 5.18 8.50 -2.61
C LEU A 69 5.09 7.44 -1.49
N ALA A 70 6.24 6.95 -1.01
CA ALA A 70 6.28 6.02 0.11
C ALA A 70 5.72 6.65 1.39
N LEU A 71 6.08 7.90 1.70
CA LEU A 71 5.54 8.64 2.83
C LEU A 71 4.02 8.81 2.72
N GLY A 72 3.51 9.26 1.56
CA GLY A 72 2.09 9.41 1.31
C GLY A 72 1.34 8.07 1.47
N GLY A 73 1.91 6.99 0.96
CA GLY A 73 1.40 5.63 1.13
C GLY A 73 1.34 5.21 2.59
N ALA A 74 2.41 5.42 3.36
CA ALA A 74 2.48 5.11 4.79
C ALA A 74 1.46 5.93 5.59
N LEU A 75 1.36 7.24 5.34
CA LEU A 75 0.40 8.13 6.01
C LEU A 75 -1.06 7.73 5.73
N LEU A 76 -1.40 7.43 4.47
CA LEU A 76 -2.74 6.97 4.10
C LEU A 76 -3.08 5.65 4.79
N ARG A 77 -2.13 4.72 4.89
CA ARG A 77 -2.36 3.44 5.54
C ARG A 77 -2.46 3.57 7.05
N VAL A 78 -1.54 4.29 7.68
CA VAL A 78 -1.60 4.52 9.14
C VAL A 78 -2.88 5.24 9.52
N SER A 79 -3.24 6.32 8.81
CA SER A 79 -4.48 7.04 9.09
C SER A 79 -5.73 6.19 8.83
N GLY A 80 -5.77 5.43 7.73
CA GLY A 80 -6.88 4.50 7.45
C GLY A 80 -7.02 3.44 8.53
N THR A 81 -5.92 2.82 8.95
CA THR A 81 -5.89 1.82 10.03
C THR A 81 -6.32 2.40 11.38
N ALA A 82 -5.95 3.66 11.66
CA ALA A 82 -6.29 4.31 12.93
C ALA A 82 -7.81 4.44 13.14
N TYR A 83 -8.56 4.74 12.08
CA TYR A 83 -10.01 4.90 12.14
C TYR A 83 -10.82 3.61 11.89
N LEU A 84 -10.23 2.62 11.22
CA LEU A 84 -10.94 1.36 10.93
C LEU A 84 -11.18 0.49 12.18
N GLY A 85 -10.43 0.75 13.25
CA GLY A 85 -10.49 -0.04 14.49
C GLY A 85 -9.80 -1.39 14.37
N ALA A 86 -9.37 -1.91 15.51
CA ALA A 86 -8.57 -3.13 15.53
C ALA A 86 -9.35 -4.42 15.30
N GLN A 87 -10.62 -4.44 15.67
CA GLN A 87 -11.50 -5.60 15.45
C GLN A 87 -11.80 -5.79 13.96
N THR A 88 -12.09 -4.73 13.23
CA THR A 88 -12.37 -4.78 11.79
C THR A 88 -11.16 -5.22 10.96
N MET A 89 -9.93 -5.01 11.45
CA MET A 89 -8.72 -5.47 10.74
C MET A 89 -8.34 -6.92 11.04
N LEU A 90 -8.63 -7.43 12.23
CA LEU A 90 -8.31 -8.80 12.63
C LEU A 90 -9.42 -9.79 12.24
N ASP A 91 -10.67 -9.41 12.44
CA ASP A 91 -11.84 -10.08 11.89
C ASP A 91 -12.08 -9.60 10.47
N ARG A 92 -11.17 -9.96 9.57
CA ARG A 92 -11.36 -9.82 8.12
C ARG A 92 -12.49 -10.70 7.57
N GLN A 93 -13.30 -11.27 8.40
CA GLN A 93 -14.68 -11.63 8.18
C GLN A 93 -15.50 -10.38 8.46
N MET A 94 -15.56 -9.53 7.46
CA MET A 94 -16.63 -8.64 7.05
C MET A 94 -17.77 -8.42 8.09
N GLN A 95 -17.45 -7.91 9.28
CA GLN A 95 -18.45 -7.44 10.22
C GLN A 95 -18.70 -5.95 9.97
N GLY A 96 -19.34 -5.67 8.83
CA GLY A 96 -19.81 -4.34 8.49
C GLY A 96 -21.12 -4.02 9.22
N HIS A 97 -21.08 -3.79 10.53
CA HIS A 97 -22.27 -3.35 11.23
C HIS A 97 -22.60 -1.87 10.97
N ARG A 98 -21.65 -1.08 10.45
CA ARG A 98 -21.86 0.34 10.11
C ARG A 98 -20.82 0.84 9.11
N VAL A 99 -21.15 1.92 8.41
CA VAL A 99 -20.23 2.63 7.52
C VAL A 99 -19.22 3.42 8.35
N VAL A 100 -17.94 3.16 8.17
CA VAL A 100 -16.88 3.99 8.74
C VAL A 100 -16.64 5.18 7.82
N ALA A 101 -17.05 6.37 8.26
CA ALA A 101 -16.92 7.63 7.55
C ALA A 101 -16.17 8.67 8.40
N SER A 102 -15.05 8.28 9.01
CA SER A 102 -14.18 9.15 9.82
C SER A 102 -12.76 9.21 9.24
N GLY A 103 -12.02 10.27 9.56
CA GLY A 103 -10.67 10.47 9.07
C GLY A 103 -10.57 10.44 7.53
N PRO A 104 -9.65 9.67 6.93
CA PRO A 104 -9.45 9.63 5.48
C PRO A 104 -10.66 9.05 4.72
N TYR A 105 -11.51 8.24 5.38
CA TYR A 105 -12.70 7.65 4.77
C TYR A 105 -13.78 8.67 4.38
N ARG A 106 -13.68 9.91 4.85
CA ARG A 106 -14.53 11.01 4.41
C ARG A 106 -14.16 11.56 3.04
N PHE A 107 -12.91 11.36 2.62
CA PHE A 107 -12.33 11.93 1.40
C PHE A 107 -12.15 10.89 0.30
N VAL A 108 -11.88 9.64 0.67
CA VAL A 108 -11.71 8.51 -0.23
C VAL A 108 -12.20 7.23 0.43
N ARG A 109 -12.95 6.39 -0.31
CA ARG A 109 -13.55 5.16 0.26
C ARG A 109 -12.52 4.11 0.63
N ASN A 110 -11.44 4.05 -0.12
CA ASN A 110 -10.43 2.99 -0.03
C ASN A 110 -9.03 3.53 0.29
N PRO A 111 -8.83 4.24 1.43
CA PRO A 111 -7.54 4.87 1.73
C PRO A 111 -6.41 3.84 1.92
N LEU A 112 -6.70 2.64 2.44
CA LEU A 112 -5.72 1.57 2.60
C LEU A 112 -5.25 1.02 1.25
N TYR A 113 -6.16 0.84 0.28
CA TYR A 113 -5.82 0.40 -1.07
C TYR A 113 -5.06 1.48 -1.84
N LEU A 114 -5.46 2.76 -1.70
CA LEU A 114 -4.74 3.88 -2.28
C LEU A 114 -3.33 3.99 -1.70
N GLY A 115 -3.18 3.87 -0.38
CA GLY A 115 -1.88 3.83 0.28
C GLY A 115 -1.01 2.66 -0.20
N THR A 116 -1.62 1.47 -0.42
CA THR A 116 -0.91 0.33 -1.02
C THR A 116 -0.44 0.64 -2.43
N LEU A 117 -1.27 1.29 -3.25
CA LEU A 117 -0.89 1.68 -4.62
C LEU A 117 0.31 2.64 -4.60
N PHE A 118 0.30 3.66 -3.74
CA PHE A 118 1.43 4.59 -3.58
C PHE A 118 2.71 3.85 -3.16
N MET A 119 2.60 2.89 -2.23
CA MET A 119 3.73 2.05 -1.83
C MET A 119 4.26 1.21 -2.99
N MET A 120 3.38 0.62 -3.81
CA MET A 120 3.81 -0.16 -4.97
C MET A 120 4.49 0.69 -6.03
N VAL A 121 4.00 1.91 -6.29
CA VAL A 121 4.68 2.87 -7.17
C VAL A 121 6.06 3.22 -6.60
N ALA A 122 6.15 3.53 -5.31
CA ALA A 122 7.43 3.84 -4.66
C ALA A 122 8.43 2.67 -4.72
N MET A 123 7.97 1.44 -4.45
CA MET A 123 8.81 0.24 -4.57
C MET A 123 9.22 -0.04 -6.02
N GLY A 124 8.39 0.33 -6.99
CA GLY A 124 8.72 0.21 -8.41
C GLY A 124 10.00 0.96 -8.80
N PHE A 125 10.32 2.06 -8.12
CA PHE A 125 11.59 2.77 -8.36
C PHE A 125 12.83 1.94 -7.99
N ALA A 126 12.70 1.00 -7.05
CA ALA A 126 13.79 0.10 -6.67
C ALA A 126 13.83 -1.19 -7.52
N MET A 127 12.85 -1.41 -8.39
CA MET A 127 12.80 -2.55 -9.31
C MET A 127 13.45 -2.19 -10.66
N PRO A 128 13.86 -3.18 -11.48
CA PRO A 128 14.12 -2.94 -12.90
C PRO A 128 12.88 -2.34 -13.59
N PRO A 129 13.00 -1.48 -14.61
CA PRO A 129 11.85 -0.79 -15.24
C PRO A 129 10.73 -1.75 -15.69
N THR A 130 11.09 -2.88 -16.28
CA THR A 130 10.14 -3.92 -16.71
C THR A 130 9.44 -4.58 -15.53
N GLY A 131 10.16 -4.85 -14.45
CA GLY A 131 9.61 -5.39 -13.21
C GLY A 131 8.67 -4.40 -12.52
N ALA A 132 9.01 -3.11 -12.53
CA ALA A 132 8.15 -2.05 -12.02
C ALA A 132 6.81 -2.01 -12.78
N VAL A 133 6.83 -1.99 -14.12
CA VAL A 133 5.62 -1.99 -14.95
C VAL A 133 4.80 -3.25 -14.71
N PHE A 134 5.42 -4.43 -14.73
CA PHE A 134 4.76 -5.71 -14.45
C PHE A 134 4.05 -5.68 -13.09
N THR A 135 4.76 -5.30 -12.03
CA THR A 135 4.20 -5.27 -10.67
C THR A 135 3.06 -4.25 -10.57
N LEU A 136 3.25 -3.04 -11.09
CA LEU A 136 2.24 -1.98 -11.01
C LEU A 136 0.95 -2.36 -11.73
N VAL A 137 1.05 -2.95 -12.93
CA VAL A 137 -0.14 -3.38 -13.70
C VAL A 137 -0.89 -4.48 -12.94
N LEU A 138 -0.21 -5.55 -12.56
CA LEU A 138 -0.87 -6.70 -11.94
C LEU A 138 -1.40 -6.39 -10.53
N VAL A 139 -0.63 -5.63 -9.72
CA VAL A 139 -1.13 -5.20 -8.40
C VAL A 139 -2.31 -4.26 -8.55
N SER A 140 -2.29 -3.32 -9.50
CA SER A 140 -3.43 -2.42 -9.73
C SER A 140 -4.69 -3.20 -10.11
N VAL A 141 -4.59 -4.18 -11.01
CA VAL A 141 -5.70 -5.07 -11.37
C VAL A 141 -6.21 -5.83 -10.13
N LEU A 142 -5.29 -6.41 -9.35
CA LEU A 142 -5.65 -7.12 -8.11
C LEU A 142 -6.37 -6.19 -7.12
N LEU A 143 -5.84 -4.99 -6.87
CA LEU A 143 -6.44 -4.02 -5.95
C LEU A 143 -7.85 -3.62 -6.39
N VAL A 144 -8.05 -3.31 -7.68
CA VAL A 144 -9.38 -2.98 -8.22
C VAL A 144 -10.36 -4.14 -8.02
N ARG A 145 -9.94 -5.38 -8.29
CA ARG A 145 -10.78 -6.57 -8.07
C ARG A 145 -11.16 -6.75 -6.59
N LEU A 146 -10.20 -6.54 -5.68
CA LEU A 146 -10.43 -6.61 -4.23
C LEU A 146 -11.41 -5.52 -3.77
N ILE A 147 -11.22 -4.27 -4.21
CA ILE A 147 -12.13 -3.15 -3.91
C ILE A 147 -13.56 -3.47 -4.38
N LEU A 148 -13.72 -3.95 -5.61
CA LEU A 148 -15.04 -4.27 -6.17
C LEU A 148 -15.73 -5.42 -5.41
N ALA A 149 -14.97 -6.39 -4.90
CA ALA A 149 -15.51 -7.47 -4.09
C ALA A 149 -15.95 -6.97 -2.70
N GLU A 150 -15.12 -6.12 -2.06
CA GLU A 150 -15.42 -5.53 -0.75
C GLU A 150 -16.62 -4.57 -0.81
N GLU A 151 -16.67 -3.65 -1.79
CA GLU A 151 -17.80 -2.76 -1.98
C GLU A 151 -19.12 -3.53 -2.23
N ALA A 152 -19.09 -4.60 -3.01
CA ALA A 152 -20.26 -5.42 -3.25
C ALA A 152 -20.75 -6.14 -1.98
N HIS A 153 -19.81 -6.63 -1.17
CA HIS A 153 -20.13 -7.28 0.09
C HIS A 153 -20.72 -6.29 1.10
N LEU A 154 -20.11 -5.11 1.27
CA LEU A 154 -20.63 -4.05 2.15
C LEU A 154 -21.99 -3.54 1.68
N THR A 155 -22.20 -3.43 0.37
CA THR A 155 -23.53 -3.07 -0.18
C THR A 155 -24.59 -4.10 0.17
N ALA A 156 -24.26 -5.40 0.11
CA ALA A 156 -25.20 -6.46 0.47
C ALA A 156 -25.52 -6.49 1.97
N GLN A 157 -24.57 -6.10 2.82
CA GLN A 157 -24.77 -6.08 4.28
C GLN A 157 -25.45 -4.82 4.80
N LEU A 158 -25.06 -3.64 4.30
CA LEU A 158 -25.46 -2.33 4.83
C LEU A 158 -26.55 -1.63 4.00
N GLY A 159 -26.91 -2.21 2.84
CA GLY A 159 -28.01 -1.73 2.01
C GLY A 159 -27.88 -0.26 1.59
N GLU A 160 -28.94 0.50 1.76
CA GLU A 160 -29.04 1.90 1.31
C GLU A 160 -28.03 2.83 2.00
N THR A 161 -27.70 2.58 3.27
CA THR A 161 -26.73 3.40 4.00
C THR A 161 -25.37 3.39 3.31
N TYR A 162 -24.91 2.21 2.88
CA TYR A 162 -23.65 2.12 2.16
C TYR A 162 -23.74 2.68 0.73
N GLN A 163 -24.90 2.51 0.07
CA GLN A 163 -25.11 3.09 -1.26
C GLN A 163 -25.08 4.64 -1.22
N ALA A 164 -25.64 5.27 -0.17
CA ALA A 164 -25.51 6.71 0.03
C ALA A 164 -24.05 7.15 0.18
N TYR A 165 -23.25 6.40 0.95
CA TYR A 165 -21.83 6.63 1.10
C TYR A 165 -21.07 6.45 -0.24
N LEU A 166 -21.41 5.42 -1.05
CA LEU A 166 -20.83 5.22 -2.39
C LEU A 166 -21.05 6.41 -3.32
N ARG A 167 -22.18 7.09 -3.23
CA ARG A 167 -22.49 8.29 -4.03
C ARG A 167 -21.74 9.53 -3.55
N ALA A 168 -21.51 9.64 -2.24
CA ALA A 168 -20.92 10.82 -1.62
C ALA A 168 -19.37 10.84 -1.68
N VAL A 169 -18.72 9.68 -1.53
CA VAL A 169 -17.26 9.57 -1.42
C VAL A 169 -16.67 8.83 -2.63
N PRO A 170 -15.61 9.35 -3.28
CA PRO A 170 -14.98 8.72 -4.42
C PRO A 170 -14.18 7.45 -4.04
N ARG A 171 -13.97 6.55 -5.02
CA ARG A 171 -13.35 5.24 -4.79
C ARG A 171 -11.87 5.30 -4.44
N LEU A 172 -11.06 6.00 -5.25
CA LEU A 172 -9.60 6.04 -5.14
C LEU A 172 -9.02 7.45 -5.24
N LEU A 173 -9.63 8.35 -6.00
CA LEU A 173 -9.15 9.72 -6.12
C LEU A 173 -9.77 10.57 -5.00
N PRO A 174 -8.97 11.04 -4.01
CA PRO A 174 -9.50 11.78 -2.88
C PRO A 174 -10.16 13.11 -3.31
N ARG A 175 -11.29 13.46 -2.70
CA ARG A 175 -11.83 14.82 -2.80
C ARG A 175 -11.15 15.71 -1.75
N LEU A 176 -10.81 16.94 -2.12
CA LEU A 176 -10.23 17.91 -1.18
C LEU A 176 -11.27 18.44 -0.19
N ARG A 177 -12.56 18.41 -0.56
CA ARG A 177 -13.68 18.81 0.30
C ARG A 177 -14.64 17.65 0.45
N THR A 178 -15.14 17.43 1.66
CA THR A 178 -16.13 16.40 1.96
C THR A 178 -17.42 17.03 2.50
N SER A 179 -18.56 16.48 2.07
CA SER A 179 -19.88 16.77 2.62
C SER A 179 -20.36 15.71 3.62
N VAL A 180 -19.54 14.65 3.82
CA VAL A 180 -19.90 13.54 4.71
C VAL A 180 -19.50 13.90 6.13
N GLU A 181 -20.43 13.82 7.06
CA GLU A 181 -20.18 13.99 8.49
C GLU A 181 -19.34 12.84 9.03
N ALA A 182 -18.55 13.11 10.06
CA ALA A 182 -17.75 12.08 10.70
C ALA A 182 -18.67 11.11 11.48
N SER A 183 -18.49 9.81 11.28
CA SER A 183 -19.28 8.76 11.95
C SER A 183 -18.89 8.54 13.43
N GLY A 184 -17.97 9.35 13.97
CA GLY A 184 -17.65 9.40 15.41
C GLY A 184 -16.61 8.38 15.87
N GLU A 185 -15.97 7.63 14.97
CA GLU A 185 -14.89 6.71 15.33
C GLU A 185 -13.69 7.47 15.90
N LYS A 186 -13.17 6.99 17.03
CA LYS A 186 -11.93 7.49 17.62
C LYS A 186 -10.71 6.84 16.95
N ALA A 187 -9.70 7.65 16.67
CA ALA A 187 -8.46 7.17 16.07
C ALA A 187 -7.58 6.45 17.10
N HIS A 188 -7.09 5.26 16.75
CA HIS A 188 -6.17 4.45 17.55
C HIS A 188 -4.75 4.46 16.96
N TRP A 189 -4.05 5.59 17.08
CA TRP A 189 -2.77 5.86 16.40
C TRP A 189 -1.65 4.88 16.73
N VAL A 190 -1.41 4.60 18.03
CA VAL A 190 -0.32 3.68 18.44
C VAL A 190 -0.49 2.32 17.80
N ARG A 191 -1.71 1.80 17.84
CA ARG A 191 -2.02 0.51 17.24
C ARG A 191 -1.92 0.54 15.72
N ALA A 192 -2.31 1.64 15.09
CA ALA A 192 -2.19 1.82 13.64
C ALA A 192 -0.71 1.78 13.21
N VAL A 193 0.16 2.52 13.89
CA VAL A 193 1.61 2.50 13.63
C VAL A 193 2.18 1.10 13.76
N LEU A 194 1.87 0.37 14.83
CA LEU A 194 2.35 -1.00 15.05
C LEU A 194 1.85 -1.98 13.97
N ASN A 195 0.64 -1.80 13.45
CA ASN A 195 0.11 -2.63 12.38
C ASN A 195 0.65 -2.28 10.99
N GLU A 196 1.14 -1.06 10.80
CA GLU A 196 1.61 -0.53 9.52
C GLU A 196 3.14 -0.34 9.48
N LEU A 197 3.90 -1.14 10.24
CA LEU A 197 5.37 -1.08 10.24
C LEU A 197 5.98 -1.37 8.87
N ALA A 198 5.37 -2.26 8.06
CA ALA A 198 5.89 -2.56 6.73
C ALA A 198 5.86 -1.32 5.79
N PRO A 199 4.76 -0.58 5.62
CA PRO A 199 4.75 0.69 4.89
C PRO A 199 5.73 1.72 5.42
N ILE A 200 5.82 1.88 6.74
CA ILE A 200 6.77 2.80 7.37
C ILE A 200 8.21 2.39 7.03
N GLY A 201 8.50 1.10 7.11
CA GLY A 201 9.82 0.57 6.80
C GLY A 201 10.20 0.70 5.31
N VAL A 202 9.24 0.57 4.39
CA VAL A 202 9.49 0.86 2.97
C VAL A 202 9.84 2.33 2.76
N PHE A 203 9.14 3.26 3.42
CA PHE A 203 9.48 4.68 3.37
C PHE A 203 10.91 4.92 3.90
N ILE A 204 11.27 4.35 5.04
CA ILE A 204 12.62 4.47 5.62
C ILE A 204 13.65 3.86 4.68
N ALA A 205 13.39 2.65 4.13
CA ALA A 205 14.30 1.98 3.21
C ALA A 205 14.60 2.83 1.97
N LEU A 206 13.58 3.37 1.33
CA LEU A 206 13.75 4.22 0.15
C LEU A 206 14.43 5.55 0.49
N SER A 207 14.07 6.20 1.60
CA SER A 207 14.63 7.50 1.97
C SER A 207 16.10 7.40 2.40
N CYS A 208 16.48 6.33 3.12
CA CYS A 208 17.84 6.19 3.66
C CYS A 208 18.80 5.47 2.71
N PHE A 209 18.32 4.48 1.94
CA PHE A 209 19.19 3.59 1.17
C PHE A 209 19.18 3.83 -0.35
N SER A 210 18.21 4.58 -0.91
CA SER A 210 18.22 4.88 -2.35
C SER A 210 19.45 5.64 -2.80
N TRP A 211 20.04 6.43 -1.91
CA TRP A 211 21.30 7.16 -2.16
C TRP A 211 22.51 6.25 -2.39
N THR A 212 22.46 5.00 -1.96
CA THR A 212 23.52 4.04 -2.18
C THR A 212 23.51 3.45 -3.59
N TYR A 213 22.42 3.62 -4.34
CA TYR A 213 22.15 2.95 -5.63
C TYR A 213 22.32 1.42 -5.55
N ASN A 214 22.23 0.86 -4.36
CA ASN A 214 22.38 -0.56 -4.10
C ASN A 214 21.00 -1.20 -3.86
N ASN A 215 20.44 -1.81 -4.92
CA ASN A 215 19.15 -2.48 -4.87
C ASN A 215 19.07 -3.58 -3.82
N GLU A 216 20.17 -4.29 -3.60
CA GLU A 216 20.21 -5.38 -2.63
C GLU A 216 20.02 -4.83 -1.21
N THR A 217 20.65 -3.71 -0.88
CA THR A 217 20.47 -3.04 0.42
C THR A 217 19.06 -2.55 0.61
N ILE A 218 18.46 -1.94 -0.43
CA ILE A 218 17.07 -1.47 -0.39
C ILE A 218 16.12 -2.66 -0.19
N LEU A 219 16.29 -3.73 -0.96
CA LEU A 219 15.47 -4.94 -0.87
C LEU A 219 15.58 -5.59 0.51
N ARG A 220 16.79 -5.73 1.05
CA ARG A 220 17.02 -6.27 2.40
C ARG A 220 16.33 -5.44 3.46
N ALA A 221 16.41 -4.11 3.40
CA ALA A 221 15.73 -3.22 4.34
C ALA A 221 14.19 -3.34 4.25
N ILE A 222 13.65 -3.48 3.04
CA ILE A 222 12.23 -3.75 2.82
C ILE A 222 11.83 -5.11 3.44
N LEU A 223 12.58 -6.18 3.19
CA LEU A 223 12.29 -7.51 3.73
C LEU A 223 12.33 -7.53 5.26
N VAL A 224 13.32 -6.87 5.88
CA VAL A 224 13.39 -6.71 7.33
C VAL A 224 12.15 -6.01 7.88
N SER A 225 11.69 -4.95 7.20
CA SER A 225 10.49 -4.21 7.60
C SER A 225 9.22 -5.07 7.52
N PHE A 226 9.09 -5.92 6.49
CA PHE A 226 7.99 -6.88 6.39
C PHE A 226 8.07 -7.94 7.48
N GLY A 227 9.26 -8.49 7.76
CA GLY A 227 9.48 -9.45 8.84
C GLY A 227 9.09 -8.86 10.20
N ALA A 228 9.58 -7.66 10.53
CA ALA A 228 9.22 -6.95 11.74
C ALA A 228 7.70 -6.71 11.86
N SER A 229 7.05 -6.34 10.75
CA SER A 229 5.59 -6.17 10.72
C SER A 229 4.84 -7.46 11.01
N LEU A 230 5.29 -8.61 10.50
CA LEU A 230 4.68 -9.91 10.77
C LEU A 230 4.82 -10.31 12.24
N VAL A 231 6.01 -10.14 12.82
CA VAL A 231 6.28 -10.42 14.24
C VAL A 231 5.39 -9.54 15.13
N MET A 232 5.34 -8.22 14.87
CA MET A 232 4.51 -7.32 15.66
C MET A 232 3.02 -7.66 15.57
N ARG A 233 2.53 -8.05 14.40
CA ARG A 233 1.13 -8.50 14.23
C ARG A 233 0.84 -9.79 15.02
N ALA A 234 1.78 -10.72 15.09
CA ALA A 234 1.65 -11.94 15.89
C ALA A 234 1.56 -11.59 17.39
N LEU A 235 2.49 -10.77 17.90
CA LEU A 235 2.52 -10.35 19.31
C LEU A 235 1.26 -9.58 19.72
N VAL A 236 0.77 -8.65 18.88
CA VAL A 236 -0.47 -7.90 19.14
C VAL A 236 -1.70 -8.82 19.17
N LYS A 237 -1.69 -9.92 18.41
CA LYS A 237 -2.77 -10.92 18.42
C LYS A 237 -2.75 -11.77 19.69
N GLU A 238 -1.59 -12.22 20.14
CA GLU A 238 -1.44 -13.05 21.35
C GLU A 238 -1.84 -12.29 22.62
N SER A 239 -1.48 -11.00 22.74
CA SER A 239 -1.86 -10.19 23.91
C SER A 239 -3.37 -10.08 24.10
N LYS A 240 -4.17 -10.25 23.04
CA LYS A 240 -5.65 -10.25 23.13
C LYS A 240 -6.23 -11.58 23.57
N ILE A 241 -5.62 -12.69 23.16
CA ILE A 241 -6.08 -14.02 23.58
C ILE A 241 -5.85 -14.18 25.08
N GLY A 242 -4.71 -13.71 25.59
CA GLY A 242 -4.43 -13.71 27.03
C GLY A 242 -5.38 -12.85 27.88
N GLN A 243 -5.87 -11.73 27.33
CA GLN A 243 -6.84 -10.88 28.03
C GLN A 243 -8.29 -11.45 27.98
N ALA A 244 -8.65 -12.18 26.92
CA ALA A 244 -9.96 -12.82 26.78
C ALA A 244 -10.11 -14.10 27.61
N THR A 245 -9.00 -14.75 27.96
CA THR A 245 -8.97 -15.95 28.85
C THR A 245 -8.85 -15.60 30.33
N ALA A 246 -8.58 -14.33 30.67
CA ALA A 246 -8.46 -13.83 32.04
C ALA A 246 -9.75 -13.14 32.56
N GLN A 247 -10.81 -13.07 31.77
CA GLN A 247 -12.17 -12.63 32.11
C GLN A 247 -13.15 -13.83 32.11
#